data_5bd768617b75b013188bad4936738a1d
#
_entry.id   5bd768617b75b013188bad4936738a1d
#
_cell.length_a   1.000
_cell.length_b   1.000
_cell.length_c   1.000
_cell.angle_alpha   90.00
_cell.angle_beta   90.00
_cell.angle_gamma   90.00
#
_symmetry.space_group_name_H-M   'P 1'
#
loop_
_entity.id
_entity.type
_entity.pdbx_description
1 polymer ?
#
loop_
_entity_poly.entity_id
_entity_poly.type
_entity_poly.pdbx_seq_one_letter_code
_entity_poly.pdbx_strand_id
1 'polypeptide(L)'
;MSLIVQKFGGSSVRDAQRIRNVAGIIAETYLEGNDVLVVLSAQGDTTDDLIAKAEEINSHPSKREMDMLLATGEQISVALCAICLLYTSPSPR
;
A
#
# COMPACT_ATOMS: atom_id res chain seq x y z
N MET A 1 -6.57 22.24 -11.55
CA MET A 1 -5.82 21.02 -11.19
C MET A 1 -5.45 21.07 -9.73
N SER A 2 -5.83 20.08 -8.97
CA SER A 2 -5.62 20.05 -7.53
C SER A 2 -4.74 18.89 -7.13
N LEU A 3 -4.10 19.01 -5.97
CA LEU A 3 -3.42 17.86 -5.38
C LEU A 3 -4.39 17.20 -4.40
N ILE A 4 -4.70 15.95 -4.66
CA ILE A 4 -5.59 15.15 -3.82
C ILE A 4 -4.74 14.11 -3.09
N VAL A 5 -4.88 14.05 -1.77
CA VAL A 5 -4.21 13.04 -0.97
C VAL A 5 -5.23 11.97 -0.61
N GLN A 6 -4.94 10.73 -0.99
CA GLN A 6 -5.83 9.60 -0.71
C GLN A 6 -5.09 8.60 0.16
N LYS A 7 -5.72 8.20 1.26
CA LYS A 7 -5.16 7.24 2.18
C LYS A 7 -6.07 6.03 2.26
N PHE A 8 -5.49 4.84 2.14
CA PHE A 8 -6.23 3.58 2.21
C PHE A 8 -5.63 2.70 3.31
N GLY A 9 -6.48 2.20 4.19
CA GLY A 9 -6.05 1.34 5.28
C GLY A 9 -5.82 -0.10 4.85
N GLY A 10 -5.35 -0.91 5.79
CA GLY A 10 -4.99 -2.29 5.51
C GLY A 10 -6.12 -3.15 4.99
N SER A 11 -7.35 -2.92 5.45
CA SER A 11 -8.49 -3.68 4.96
C SER A 11 -8.83 -3.36 3.51
N SER A 12 -8.50 -2.15 3.05
CA SER A 12 -8.77 -1.73 1.68
C SER A 12 -7.77 -2.33 0.68
N VAL A 13 -6.65 -2.84 1.14
CA VAL A 13 -5.60 -3.41 0.27
C VAL A 13 -5.34 -4.88 0.61
N ARG A 14 -6.26 -5.53 1.31
CA ARG A 14 -6.06 -6.86 1.86
C ARG A 14 -5.90 -7.97 0.81
N ASP A 15 -6.57 -7.85 -0.31
CA ASP A 15 -6.52 -8.87 -1.36
C ASP A 15 -6.53 -8.21 -2.74
N ALA A 16 -6.39 -9.05 -3.77
CA ALA A 16 -6.28 -8.55 -5.14
C ALA A 16 -7.52 -7.76 -5.58
N GLN A 17 -8.71 -8.21 -5.19
CA GLN A 17 -9.94 -7.51 -5.58
C GLN A 17 -10.00 -6.12 -4.97
N ARG A 18 -9.64 -6.01 -3.70
CA ARG A 18 -9.65 -4.72 -3.02
C ARG A 18 -8.58 -3.78 -3.56
N ILE A 19 -7.41 -4.32 -3.90
CA ILE A 19 -6.36 -3.52 -4.53
C ILE A 19 -6.85 -2.98 -5.89
N ARG A 20 -7.56 -3.79 -6.68
CA ARG A 20 -8.14 -3.32 -7.94
C ARG A 20 -9.13 -2.19 -7.71
N ASN A 21 -9.94 -2.30 -6.66
CA ASN A 21 -10.90 -1.25 -6.32
C ASN A 21 -10.19 0.05 -5.96
N VAL A 22 -9.13 -0.04 -5.16
CA VAL A 22 -8.32 1.13 -4.80
C VAL A 22 -7.69 1.75 -6.04
N ALA A 23 -7.11 0.92 -6.90
CA ALA A 23 -6.49 1.40 -8.13
C ALA A 23 -7.52 2.12 -9.02
N GLY A 24 -8.75 1.59 -9.08
CA GLY A 24 -9.83 2.24 -9.82
C GLY A 24 -10.16 3.63 -9.29
N ILE A 25 -10.22 3.76 -7.96
CA ILE A 25 -10.49 5.05 -7.32
C ILE A 25 -9.37 6.04 -7.64
N ILE A 26 -8.12 5.60 -7.52
CA ILE A 26 -6.96 6.44 -7.81
C ILE A 26 -6.98 6.90 -9.26
N ALA A 27 -7.20 5.96 -10.18
CA ALA A 27 -7.21 6.27 -11.61
C ALA A 27 -8.30 7.25 -11.96
N GLU A 28 -9.50 7.06 -11.38
CA GLU A 28 -10.62 7.95 -11.63
C GLU A 28 -10.32 9.38 -11.18
N THR A 29 -9.75 9.51 -9.98
CA THR A 29 -9.38 10.82 -9.45
C THR A 29 -8.32 11.50 -10.32
N TYR A 30 -7.35 10.73 -10.76
CA TYR A 30 -6.27 11.24 -11.62
C TYR A 30 -6.83 11.69 -12.98
N LEU A 31 -7.73 10.90 -13.55
CA LEU A 31 -8.29 11.20 -14.88
C LEU A 31 -9.22 12.43 -14.87
N GLU A 32 -9.67 12.84 -13.69
CA GLU A 32 -10.43 14.08 -13.54
C GLU A 32 -9.55 15.32 -13.60
N GLY A 33 -8.25 15.15 -13.78
CA GLY A 33 -7.34 16.28 -13.94
C GLY A 33 -6.60 16.66 -12.66
N ASN A 34 -6.57 15.76 -11.67
CA ASN A 34 -5.90 16.03 -10.40
C ASN A 34 -4.55 15.32 -10.34
N ASP A 35 -3.63 15.91 -9.56
CA ASP A 35 -2.47 15.17 -9.11
C ASP A 35 -2.88 14.39 -7.87
N VAL A 36 -2.41 13.16 -7.73
CA VAL A 36 -2.82 12.29 -6.63
C VAL A 36 -1.60 11.80 -5.86
N LEU A 37 -1.62 12.03 -4.55
CA LEU A 37 -0.64 11.45 -3.64
C LEU A 37 -1.35 10.34 -2.87
N VAL A 38 -0.85 9.12 -2.97
CA VAL A 38 -1.51 7.96 -2.38
C VAL A 38 -0.67 7.41 -1.25
N VAL A 39 -1.31 7.18 -0.10
CA VAL A 39 -0.68 6.56 1.07
C VAL A 39 -1.39 5.24 1.32
N LEU A 40 -0.64 4.15 1.30
CA LEU A 40 -1.20 2.81 1.49
C LEU A 40 -0.61 2.18 2.75
N SER A 41 -1.47 1.47 3.49
CA SER A 41 -1.05 0.68 4.64
C SER A 41 -0.65 -0.72 4.20
N ALA A 42 0.01 -1.46 5.09
CA ALA A 42 0.29 -2.87 4.85
C ALA A 42 -1.02 -3.64 4.71
N GLN A 43 -0.98 -4.74 3.97
CA GLN A 43 -2.15 -5.59 3.79
C GLN A 43 -2.56 -6.23 5.12
N GLY A 44 -3.86 -6.18 5.40
CA GLY A 44 -4.53 -6.94 6.45
C GLY A 44 -3.66 -7.46 7.58
N ASP A 45 -3.42 -8.76 7.58
CA ASP A 45 -2.69 -9.43 8.65
C ASP A 45 -1.16 -9.38 8.50
N THR A 46 -0.64 -8.74 7.46
CA THR A 46 0.80 -8.71 7.19
C THR A 46 1.58 -8.14 8.36
N THR A 47 1.08 -7.05 8.96
CA THR A 47 1.75 -6.42 10.09
C THR A 47 1.89 -7.38 11.26
N ASP A 48 0.80 -8.08 11.59
CA ASP A 48 0.81 -9.03 12.70
C ASP A 48 1.77 -10.20 12.41
N ASP A 49 1.78 -10.69 11.18
CA ASP A 49 2.68 -11.77 10.77
C ASP A 49 4.14 -11.34 10.90
N LEU A 50 4.46 -10.12 10.49
CA LEU A 50 5.83 -9.61 10.59
C LEU A 50 6.26 -9.45 12.03
N ILE A 51 5.38 -8.93 12.88
CA ILE A 51 5.67 -8.80 14.31
C ILE A 51 5.93 -10.16 14.93
N ALA A 52 5.10 -11.15 14.62
CA ALA A 52 5.25 -12.50 15.13
C ALA A 52 6.59 -13.11 14.72
N LYS A 53 6.99 -12.93 13.47
CA LYS A 53 8.27 -13.42 12.98
C LYS A 53 9.44 -12.76 13.70
N ALA A 54 9.37 -11.46 13.90
CA ALA A 54 10.44 -10.73 14.58
C ALA A 54 10.59 -11.22 16.02
N GLU A 55 9.46 -11.39 16.72
CA GLU A 55 9.49 -11.84 18.12
C GLU A 55 9.95 -13.28 18.28
N GLU A 56 9.73 -14.11 17.27
CA GLU A 56 10.25 -15.47 17.26
C GLU A 56 11.78 -15.48 17.22
N ILE A 57 12.37 -14.55 16.50
CA ILE A 57 13.82 -14.43 16.38
C ILE A 57 14.42 -13.75 17.60
N ASN A 58 13.77 -12.72 18.11
CA ASN A 58 14.25 -11.94 19.25
C ASN A 58 13.04 -11.41 20.02
N SER A 59 12.90 -11.81 21.27
CA SER A 59 11.75 -11.41 22.07
C SER A 59 11.71 -9.90 22.35
N HIS A 60 12.81 -9.18 22.14
CA HIS A 60 12.89 -7.75 22.37
C HIS A 60 13.56 -7.07 21.18
N PRO A 61 12.91 -7.06 20.01
CA PRO A 61 13.51 -6.42 18.84
C PRO A 61 13.60 -4.91 19.06
N SER A 62 14.65 -4.29 18.53
CA SER A 62 14.80 -2.85 18.66
C SER A 62 13.77 -2.15 17.79
N LYS A 63 13.35 -0.96 18.21
CA LYS A 63 12.36 -0.19 17.48
C LYS A 63 12.81 0.12 16.06
N ARG A 64 14.09 0.41 15.89
CA ARG A 64 14.63 0.76 14.57
C ARG A 64 14.45 -0.36 13.55
N GLU A 65 14.87 -1.58 13.91
CA GLU A 65 14.73 -2.72 13.01
C GLU A 65 13.28 -3.12 12.82
N MET A 66 12.48 -2.99 13.87
CA MET A 66 11.05 -3.28 13.76
C MET A 66 10.37 -2.31 12.79
N ASP A 67 10.70 -1.02 12.86
CA ASP A 67 10.14 -0.03 11.95
C ASP A 67 10.53 -0.33 10.49
N MET A 68 11.77 -0.73 10.27
CA MET A 68 12.22 -1.13 8.94
C MET A 68 11.46 -2.34 8.42
N LEU A 69 11.26 -3.33 9.27
CA LEU A 69 10.53 -4.54 8.90
C LEU A 69 9.08 -4.22 8.55
N LEU A 70 8.41 -3.43 9.38
CA LEU A 70 7.01 -3.10 9.15
C LEU A 70 6.81 -2.26 7.89
N ALA A 71 7.79 -1.42 7.56
CA ALA A 71 7.73 -0.63 6.33
C ALA A 71 7.69 -1.50 5.08
N THR A 72 8.28 -2.71 5.13
CA THR A 72 8.24 -3.60 3.96
C THR A 72 6.82 -4.03 3.61
N GLY A 73 5.95 -4.16 4.63
CA GLY A 73 4.55 -4.51 4.38
C GLY A 73 3.84 -3.42 3.59
N GLU A 74 4.13 -2.17 3.90
CA GLU A 74 3.55 -1.05 3.16
C GLU A 74 4.09 -1.00 1.73
N GLN A 75 5.36 -1.32 1.54
CA GLN A 75 5.97 -1.36 0.21
C GLN A 75 5.32 -2.43 -0.67
N ILE A 76 4.93 -3.55 -0.09
CA ILE A 76 4.20 -4.59 -0.83
C ILE A 76 2.90 -4.02 -1.39
N SER A 77 2.12 -3.32 -0.56
CA SER A 77 0.87 -2.72 -1.00
C SER A 77 1.09 -1.71 -2.12
N VAL A 78 2.11 -0.88 -1.99
CA VAL A 78 2.43 0.12 -3.00
C VAL A 78 2.78 -0.54 -4.32
N ALA A 79 3.62 -1.58 -4.28
CA ALA A 79 4.04 -2.28 -5.49
C ALA A 79 2.85 -2.96 -6.18
N LEU A 80 2.00 -3.63 -5.42
CA LEU A 80 0.83 -4.30 -5.98
C LEU A 80 -0.14 -3.31 -6.61
N CYS A 81 -0.37 -2.18 -5.93
CA CYS A 81 -1.24 -1.15 -6.45
C CYS A 81 -0.66 -0.52 -7.72
N ALA A 82 0.64 -0.28 -7.76
CA ALA A 82 1.31 0.27 -8.93
C ALA A 82 1.19 -0.67 -10.13
N ILE A 83 1.36 -1.97 -9.90
CA ILE A 83 1.17 -2.97 -10.96
C ILE A 83 -0.24 -2.88 -11.52
N CYS A 84 -1.23 -2.78 -10.65
CA CYS A 84 -2.62 -2.69 -11.07
C CYS A 84 -2.88 -1.41 -11.87
N LEU A 85 -2.33 -0.28 -11.43
CA LEU A 85 -2.50 0.99 -12.12
C LEU A 85 -1.86 0.97 -13.51
N LEU A 86 -0.66 0.41 -13.62
CA LEU A 86 0.03 0.34 -14.91
C LEU A 86 -0.68 -0.59 -15.88
N TYR A 87 -1.36 -1.60 -15.37
CA TYR A 87 -2.08 -2.54 -16.19
C TYR A 87 -3.42 -1.99 -16.68
N THR A 88 -4.10 -1.20 -15.85
CA THR A 88 -5.46 -0.74 -16.14
C THR A 88 -5.51 0.66 -16.73
N SER A 89 -4.47 1.45 -16.58
CA SER A 89 -4.44 2.83 -17.07
C SER A 89 -3.60 2.94 -18.32
N PRO A 90 -3.98 3.83 -19.26
CA PRO A 90 -3.09 4.13 -20.37
C PRO A 90 -1.79 4.70 -19.80
N SER A 91 -0.69 4.04 -20.09
CA SER A 91 0.59 4.50 -19.59
C SER A 91 1.08 5.67 -20.42
N PRO A 92 1.58 6.74 -19.77
CA PRO A 92 2.18 7.85 -20.51
C PRO A 92 3.57 7.54 -21.03
N ARG A 93 4.06 6.35 -20.79
CA ARG A 93 5.41 6.00 -21.22
C ARG A 93 5.44 4.90 -22.18
#